data_2d39f5db10209f460542316b1d66a57e
#
_entry.id   2d39f5db10209f460542316b1d66a57e
#
_cell.length_a   1.000
_cell.length_b   1.000
_cell.length_c   1.000
_cell.angle_alpha   90.00
_cell.angle_beta   90.00
_cell.angle_gamma   90.00
#
_symmetry.space_group_name_H-M   'P 1'
#
loop_
_entity.id
_entity.type
_entity.pdbx_description
1 polymer ?
#
loop_
_entity_poly.entity_id
_entity_poly.type
_entity_poly.pdbx_seq_one_letter_code
_entity_poly.pdbx_strand_id
1 'polypeptide(L)'
;MNKPLPPTSPAITAQPKASAKAKPNWLVRKYGKRVLKQNIPLYLMFLPIMIFFLVFKYYPMTGLVIAFKKYSFIKGIWGSPWSGLSSFKLIFSNDQMIDIIWNTLLLSGLSIVIGFPVPIILALLLNEVRKMAFKRMVQTFVYLPHFLNWVIVGGIVITLFSQNTGTINHVIERLFGTTIPFLYKESTWIGIYIGSGIWKDAGWGAIIYLAALTSIDQSLYEAANIDGANKWQQMLRITLPGILPTIIIMLILKIGHLMEVGFDQVYVLQNDAVSQVSEVISTFMYKIGVQQANFSLATAMGLFESLVGLVLVVLANRIARYFGQGLW
;
A
#
# COMPACT_ATOMS: atom_id res chain seq x y z
N MET A 1 31.57 73.06 30.36
CA MET A 1 31.24 71.89 31.14
C MET A 1 31.26 70.65 30.20
N ASN A 2 32.43 69.99 30.14
CA ASN A 2 32.68 68.83 29.30
C ASN A 2 32.25 67.55 30.05
N LYS A 3 31.29 66.79 29.50
CA LYS A 3 31.01 65.43 29.94
C LYS A 3 31.88 64.43 29.15
N PRO A 4 32.60 63.50 29.81
CA PRO A 4 33.39 62.49 29.11
C PRO A 4 32.48 61.40 28.52
N LEU A 5 32.87 60.94 27.33
CA LEU A 5 32.28 59.80 26.63
C LEU A 5 32.55 58.49 27.39
N PRO A 6 31.66 57.53 27.35
CA PRO A 6 31.87 56.20 27.97
C PRO A 6 32.90 55.36 27.18
N PRO A 7 33.61 54.43 27.85
CA PRO A 7 34.70 53.66 27.24
C PRO A 7 34.15 52.63 26.21
N THR A 8 34.85 52.57 25.10
CA THR A 8 34.65 51.59 24.02
C THR A 8 34.83 50.17 24.53
N SER A 9 33.86 49.34 24.28
CA SER A 9 33.85 47.89 24.53
C SER A 9 35.06 47.18 23.88
N PRO A 10 35.75 46.24 24.56
CA PRO A 10 36.86 45.54 23.96
C PRO A 10 36.39 44.56 22.87
N ALA A 11 37.13 44.60 21.77
CA ALA A 11 36.94 43.70 20.63
C ALA A 11 37.01 42.22 21.08
N ILE A 12 35.96 41.45 20.77
CA ILE A 12 35.92 40.00 20.96
C ILE A 12 36.93 39.40 19.98
N THR A 13 38.12 39.07 20.48
CA THR A 13 39.10 38.26 19.75
C THR A 13 38.51 36.88 19.48
N ALA A 14 38.27 36.58 18.20
CA ALA A 14 37.84 35.24 17.75
C ALA A 14 38.88 34.23 18.18
N GLN A 15 38.46 33.32 19.09
CA GLN A 15 39.25 32.15 19.43
C GLN A 15 39.39 31.23 18.20
N PRO A 16 40.58 30.73 17.90
CA PRO A 16 40.78 29.79 16.81
C PRO A 16 39.97 28.49 17.12
N LYS A 17 39.11 28.07 16.16
CA LYS A 17 38.41 26.80 16.22
C LYS A 17 39.44 25.70 16.47
N ALA A 18 39.39 25.09 17.65
CA ALA A 18 40.18 23.91 17.96
C ALA A 18 39.91 22.84 16.90
N SER A 19 40.91 22.54 16.10
CA SER A 19 40.95 21.40 15.19
C SER A 19 40.57 20.15 15.97
N ALA A 20 39.43 19.53 15.65
CA ALA A 20 39.02 18.27 16.26
C ALA A 20 40.07 17.21 15.89
N LYS A 21 41.01 16.96 16.81
CA LYS A 21 42.00 15.91 16.66
C LYS A 21 41.25 14.59 16.44
N ALA A 22 41.42 13.99 15.25
CA ALA A 22 40.89 12.68 14.92
C ALA A 22 41.24 11.70 16.03
N LYS A 23 40.23 11.08 16.66
CA LYS A 23 40.45 10.11 17.74
C LYS A 23 41.37 8.99 17.27
N PRO A 24 42.40 8.62 17.99
CA PRO A 24 43.37 7.60 17.53
C PRO A 24 42.69 6.28 17.28
N ASN A 25 43.08 5.59 16.20
CA ASN A 25 42.46 4.34 15.73
C ASN A 25 42.31 3.22 16.77
N TRP A 26 43.19 3.20 17.79
CA TRP A 26 43.13 2.23 18.90
C TRP A 26 41.93 2.48 19.83
N LEU A 27 41.53 3.75 20.04
CA LEU A 27 40.36 4.09 20.87
C LEU A 27 39.06 3.64 20.12
N VAL A 28 38.98 3.87 18.84
CA VAL A 28 37.84 3.41 18.00
C VAL A 28 37.75 1.89 18.05
N ARG A 29 38.88 1.18 17.98
CA ARG A 29 38.91 -0.30 18.03
C ARG A 29 38.52 -0.84 19.41
N LYS A 30 38.93 -0.16 20.51
CA LYS A 30 38.59 -0.57 21.91
C LYS A 30 37.14 -0.28 22.24
N TYR A 31 36.62 0.89 21.85
CA TYR A 31 35.21 1.25 22.03
C TYR A 31 34.30 0.40 21.15
N GLY A 32 34.68 0.10 19.92
CA GLY A 32 33.94 -0.77 19.04
C GLY A 32 33.76 -2.19 19.61
N LYS A 33 34.81 -2.79 20.17
CA LYS A 33 34.72 -4.12 20.79
C LYS A 33 33.85 -4.12 22.06
N ARG A 34 33.89 -3.05 22.85
CA ARG A 34 33.09 -2.93 24.08
C ARG A 34 31.60 -2.72 23.72
N VAL A 35 31.31 -1.87 22.77
CA VAL A 35 29.93 -1.63 22.25
C VAL A 35 29.38 -2.90 21.60
N LEU A 36 30.19 -3.62 20.80
CA LEU A 36 29.80 -4.89 20.23
C LEU A 36 29.42 -5.92 21.32
N LYS A 37 30.26 -6.04 22.37
CA LYS A 37 30.02 -6.98 23.47
C LYS A 37 28.81 -6.63 24.33
N GLN A 38 28.53 -5.33 24.51
CA GLN A 38 27.35 -4.85 25.22
C GLN A 38 26.07 -5.07 24.41
N ASN A 39 26.16 -5.08 23.09
CA ASN A 39 25.00 -5.23 22.17
C ASN A 39 24.79 -6.68 21.71
N ILE A 40 25.61 -7.66 22.16
CA ILE A 40 25.42 -9.08 21.82
C ILE A 40 23.98 -9.55 22.09
N PRO A 41 23.33 -9.26 23.23
CA PRO A 41 21.95 -9.67 23.44
C PRO A 41 21.00 -9.12 22.39
N LEU A 42 21.18 -7.88 21.94
CA LEU A 42 20.37 -7.26 20.88
C LEU A 42 20.59 -7.96 19.52
N TYR A 43 21.83 -8.31 19.19
CA TYR A 43 22.14 -9.08 17.97
C TYR A 43 21.55 -10.49 18.03
N LEU A 44 21.59 -11.16 19.19
CA LEU A 44 20.96 -12.46 19.37
C LEU A 44 19.44 -12.40 19.21
N MET A 45 18.79 -11.34 19.71
CA MET A 45 17.35 -11.12 19.51
C MET A 45 17.00 -10.79 18.05
N PHE A 46 17.89 -10.10 17.33
CA PHE A 46 17.71 -9.76 15.91
C PHE A 46 18.02 -10.95 14.97
N LEU A 47 18.87 -11.88 15.39
CA LEU A 47 19.33 -13.01 14.57
C LEU A 47 18.19 -13.88 13.99
N PRO A 48 17.15 -14.28 14.75
CA PRO A 48 16.04 -15.05 14.19
C PRO A 48 15.32 -14.30 13.06
N ILE A 49 15.12 -12.98 13.22
CA ILE A 49 14.48 -12.11 12.20
C ILE A 49 15.38 -12.07 10.95
N MET A 50 16.68 -11.88 11.13
CA MET A 50 17.63 -11.84 10.02
C MET A 50 17.67 -13.16 9.25
N ILE A 51 17.72 -14.30 9.98
CA ILE A 51 17.66 -15.63 9.35
C ILE A 51 16.36 -15.81 8.56
N PHE A 52 15.21 -15.41 9.13
CA PHE A 52 13.93 -15.47 8.44
C PHE A 52 13.97 -14.70 7.11
N PHE A 53 14.44 -13.44 7.12
CA PHE A 53 14.55 -12.66 5.89
C PHE A 53 15.53 -13.28 4.90
N LEU A 54 16.69 -13.75 5.33
CA LEU A 54 17.68 -14.38 4.45
C LEU A 54 17.13 -15.64 3.78
N VAL A 55 16.49 -16.51 4.55
CA VAL A 55 15.99 -17.80 4.05
C VAL A 55 14.71 -17.65 3.23
N PHE A 56 13.75 -16.82 3.68
CA PHE A 56 12.42 -16.76 3.06
C PHE A 56 12.20 -15.57 2.12
N LYS A 57 13.08 -14.57 2.13
CA LYS A 57 12.99 -13.41 1.22
C LYS A 57 14.16 -13.34 0.26
N TYR A 58 15.41 -13.34 0.76
CA TYR A 58 16.59 -13.16 -0.10
C TYR A 58 16.95 -14.43 -0.88
N TYR A 59 16.96 -15.60 -0.23
CA TYR A 59 17.28 -16.84 -0.92
C TYR A 59 16.37 -17.14 -2.13
N PRO A 60 15.02 -17.01 -2.04
CA PRO A 60 14.14 -17.18 -3.19
C PRO A 60 14.38 -16.19 -4.34
N MET A 61 14.99 -15.02 -4.08
CA MET A 61 15.33 -14.08 -5.15
C MET A 61 16.34 -14.66 -6.16
N THR A 62 17.13 -15.66 -5.77
CA THR A 62 17.98 -16.40 -6.72
C THR A 62 17.15 -17.10 -7.80
N GLY A 63 15.89 -17.43 -7.51
CA GLY A 63 14.92 -17.99 -8.45
C GLY A 63 14.48 -17.02 -9.55
N LEU A 64 14.70 -15.70 -9.41
CA LEU A 64 14.38 -14.72 -10.46
C LEU A 64 15.14 -15.00 -11.77
N VAL A 65 16.27 -15.70 -11.69
CA VAL A 65 17.03 -16.17 -12.86
C VAL A 65 16.16 -17.05 -13.78
N ILE A 66 15.13 -17.74 -13.26
CA ILE A 66 14.19 -18.57 -14.03
C ILE A 66 13.49 -17.75 -15.12
N ALA A 67 13.23 -16.44 -14.91
CA ALA A 67 12.64 -15.55 -15.91
C ALA A 67 13.43 -15.50 -17.22
N PHE A 68 14.75 -15.74 -17.16
CA PHE A 68 15.68 -15.69 -18.29
C PHE A 68 16.08 -17.08 -18.81
N LYS A 69 15.49 -18.14 -18.28
CA LYS A 69 15.79 -19.52 -18.63
C LYS A 69 14.54 -20.25 -19.13
N LYS A 70 14.71 -21.27 -19.98
CA LYS A 70 13.66 -22.25 -20.27
C LYS A 70 13.71 -23.30 -19.18
N TYR A 71 13.04 -23.03 -18.07
CA TYR A 71 13.09 -23.84 -16.86
C TYR A 71 12.56 -25.25 -17.09
N SER A 72 13.28 -26.22 -16.56
CA SER A 72 12.89 -27.65 -16.53
C SER A 72 13.10 -28.20 -15.13
N PHE A 73 12.09 -28.86 -14.57
CA PHE A 73 12.20 -29.52 -13.26
C PHE A 73 13.35 -30.51 -13.17
N ILE A 74 13.60 -31.26 -14.27
CA ILE A 74 14.64 -32.31 -14.31
C ILE A 74 16.04 -31.68 -14.19
N LYS A 75 16.25 -30.51 -14.81
CA LYS A 75 17.54 -29.82 -14.85
C LYS A 75 17.73 -28.84 -13.71
N GLY A 76 16.66 -28.48 -12.99
CA GLY A 76 16.69 -27.48 -11.95
C GLY A 76 17.00 -26.07 -12.46
N ILE A 77 17.14 -25.13 -11.53
CA ILE A 77 17.38 -23.70 -11.85
C ILE A 77 18.70 -23.51 -12.60
N TRP A 78 19.76 -24.14 -12.13
CA TRP A 78 21.11 -23.94 -12.67
C TRP A 78 21.36 -24.71 -13.96
N GLY A 79 20.82 -25.90 -14.11
CA GLY A 79 20.99 -26.77 -15.30
C GLY A 79 20.04 -26.43 -16.46
N SER A 80 19.04 -25.60 -16.27
CA SER A 80 18.11 -25.20 -17.33
C SER A 80 18.79 -24.29 -18.35
N PRO A 81 18.52 -24.44 -19.67
CA PRO A 81 19.15 -23.64 -20.71
C PRO A 81 18.72 -22.17 -20.62
N TRP A 82 19.63 -21.29 -20.96
CA TRP A 82 19.40 -19.85 -21.02
C TRP A 82 18.53 -19.51 -22.23
N SER A 83 17.46 -18.73 -22.03
CA SER A 83 16.55 -18.26 -23.10
C SER A 83 16.58 -16.74 -23.29
N GLY A 84 17.38 -16.02 -22.48
CA GLY A 84 17.45 -14.56 -22.54
C GLY A 84 16.09 -13.90 -22.24
N LEU A 85 15.68 -12.99 -23.10
CA LEU A 85 14.43 -12.21 -22.94
C LEU A 85 13.22 -12.85 -23.63
N SER A 86 13.25 -14.13 -23.98
CA SER A 86 12.16 -14.78 -24.74
C SER A 86 10.81 -14.71 -24.01
N SER A 87 10.79 -14.94 -22.69
CA SER A 87 9.57 -14.84 -21.87
C SER A 87 9.02 -13.39 -21.85
N PHE A 88 9.88 -12.40 -21.79
CA PHE A 88 9.48 -10.99 -21.86
C PHE A 88 8.95 -10.60 -23.25
N LYS A 89 9.60 -11.08 -24.32
CA LYS A 89 9.08 -10.87 -25.67
C LYS A 89 7.69 -11.46 -25.83
N LEU A 90 7.43 -12.65 -25.27
CA LEU A 90 6.12 -13.27 -25.30
C LEU A 90 5.07 -12.42 -24.57
N ILE A 91 5.41 -11.85 -23.41
CA ILE A 91 4.51 -10.95 -22.66
C ILE A 91 4.05 -9.78 -23.51
N PHE A 92 4.95 -9.15 -24.25
CA PHE A 92 4.62 -7.94 -25.04
C PHE A 92 4.15 -8.23 -26.47
N SER A 93 4.23 -9.46 -26.94
CA SER A 93 3.75 -9.87 -28.28
C SER A 93 2.44 -10.63 -28.27
N ASN A 94 1.88 -10.92 -27.11
CA ASN A 94 0.62 -11.63 -26.95
C ASN A 94 -0.46 -10.67 -26.45
N ASP A 95 -1.50 -10.47 -27.25
CA ASP A 95 -2.60 -9.53 -26.95
C ASP A 95 -3.28 -9.86 -25.62
N GLN A 96 -3.51 -11.14 -25.33
CA GLN A 96 -4.10 -11.56 -24.05
C GLN A 96 -3.27 -11.11 -22.84
N MET A 97 -1.94 -11.13 -22.94
CA MET A 97 -1.08 -10.70 -21.85
C MET A 97 -1.11 -9.17 -21.67
N ILE A 98 -1.26 -8.44 -22.76
CA ILE A 98 -1.44 -6.99 -22.73
C ILE A 98 -2.78 -6.66 -22.06
N ASP A 99 -3.85 -7.37 -22.39
CA ASP A 99 -5.15 -7.19 -21.75
C ASP A 99 -5.10 -7.46 -20.23
N ILE A 100 -4.39 -8.49 -19.80
CA ILE A 100 -4.18 -8.82 -18.38
C ILE A 100 -3.45 -7.66 -17.65
N ILE A 101 -2.41 -7.11 -18.27
CA ILE A 101 -1.70 -5.94 -17.73
C ILE A 101 -2.64 -4.75 -17.64
N TRP A 102 -3.43 -4.51 -18.68
CA TRP A 102 -4.41 -3.43 -18.70
C TRP A 102 -5.50 -3.59 -17.62
N ASN A 103 -6.05 -4.78 -17.47
CA ASN A 103 -7.03 -5.11 -16.44
C ASN A 103 -6.47 -4.86 -15.03
N THR A 104 -5.23 -5.28 -14.81
CA THR A 104 -4.52 -5.03 -13.54
C THR A 104 -4.43 -3.54 -13.26
N LEU A 105 -4.00 -2.74 -14.23
CA LEU A 105 -3.92 -1.28 -14.09
C LEU A 105 -5.29 -0.63 -13.90
N LEU A 106 -6.30 -1.07 -14.65
CA LEU A 106 -7.66 -0.56 -14.56
C LEU A 106 -8.27 -0.80 -13.18
N LEU A 107 -8.27 -2.06 -12.72
CA LEU A 107 -8.86 -2.43 -11.43
C LEU A 107 -8.14 -1.77 -10.26
N SER A 108 -6.81 -1.72 -10.29
CA SER A 108 -6.02 -1.02 -9.27
C SER A 108 -6.23 0.48 -9.33
N GLY A 109 -6.23 1.08 -10.51
CA GLY A 109 -6.48 2.51 -10.70
C GLY A 109 -7.86 2.91 -10.16
N LEU A 110 -8.91 2.15 -10.50
CA LEU A 110 -10.25 2.37 -9.97
C LEU A 110 -10.31 2.17 -8.45
N SER A 111 -9.62 1.16 -7.91
CA SER A 111 -9.53 0.93 -6.47
C SER A 111 -8.81 2.08 -5.75
N ILE A 112 -7.84 2.74 -6.39
CA ILE A 112 -7.20 3.93 -5.83
C ILE A 112 -8.15 5.13 -5.93
N VAL A 113 -8.69 5.42 -7.10
CA VAL A 113 -9.51 6.62 -7.30
C VAL A 113 -10.78 6.60 -6.46
N ILE A 114 -11.46 5.46 -6.39
CA ILE A 114 -12.74 5.31 -5.68
C ILE A 114 -12.53 4.85 -4.23
N GLY A 115 -11.67 3.87 -4.02
CA GLY A 115 -11.48 3.22 -2.72
C GLY A 115 -10.60 4.01 -1.75
N PHE A 116 -9.54 4.67 -2.22
CA PHE A 116 -8.60 5.38 -1.34
C PHE A 116 -9.22 6.56 -0.57
N PRO A 117 -10.13 7.37 -1.11
CA PRO A 117 -10.79 8.44 -0.35
C PRO A 117 -11.71 7.94 0.76
N VAL A 118 -12.28 6.74 0.65
CA VAL A 118 -13.32 6.25 1.58
C VAL A 118 -12.82 6.11 3.03
N PRO A 119 -11.66 5.51 3.32
CA PRO A 119 -11.08 5.49 4.67
C PRO A 119 -10.84 6.87 5.26
N ILE A 120 -10.44 7.85 4.43
CA ILE A 120 -10.21 9.23 4.86
C ILE A 120 -11.53 9.87 5.27
N ILE A 121 -12.55 9.78 4.41
CA ILE A 121 -13.90 10.31 4.70
C ILE A 121 -14.46 9.64 5.95
N LEU A 122 -14.32 8.33 6.08
CA LEU A 122 -14.78 7.58 7.26
C LEU A 122 -14.07 8.06 8.55
N ALA A 123 -12.77 8.29 8.50
CA ALA A 123 -12.01 8.81 9.64
C ALA A 123 -12.46 10.22 10.03
N LEU A 124 -12.67 11.11 9.06
CA LEU A 124 -13.18 12.46 9.29
C LEU A 124 -14.58 12.42 9.93
N LEU A 125 -15.49 11.60 9.39
CA LEU A 125 -16.84 11.44 9.95
C LEU A 125 -16.80 10.88 11.37
N LEU A 126 -15.99 9.85 11.62
CA LEU A 126 -15.83 9.26 12.97
C LEU A 126 -15.20 10.24 13.96
N ASN A 127 -14.36 11.16 13.49
CA ASN A 127 -13.76 12.19 14.34
C ASN A 127 -14.79 13.20 14.86
N GLU A 128 -15.82 13.52 14.08
CA GLU A 128 -16.90 14.44 14.46
C GLU A 128 -17.96 13.80 15.39
N VAL A 129 -17.95 12.48 15.55
CA VAL A 129 -18.92 11.78 16.41
C VAL A 129 -18.62 12.08 17.88
N ARG A 130 -19.54 12.78 18.56
CA ARG A 130 -19.42 13.18 19.98
C ARG A 130 -19.74 12.05 20.96
N LYS A 131 -20.74 11.19 20.64
CA LYS A 131 -21.17 10.10 21.53
C LYS A 131 -20.21 8.91 21.44
N MET A 132 -19.38 8.71 22.45
CA MET A 132 -18.37 7.66 22.49
C MET A 132 -18.94 6.24 22.29
N ALA A 133 -20.08 5.93 22.87
CA ALA A 133 -20.72 4.62 22.69
C ALA A 133 -21.09 4.37 21.22
N PHE A 134 -21.68 5.36 20.56
CA PHE A 134 -22.01 5.28 19.14
C PHE A 134 -20.75 5.18 18.26
N LYS A 135 -19.72 6.00 18.55
CA LYS A 135 -18.42 5.93 17.84
C LYS A 135 -17.83 4.52 17.91
N ARG A 136 -17.75 3.93 19.10
CA ARG A 136 -17.24 2.56 19.31
C ARG A 136 -18.07 1.51 18.57
N MET A 137 -19.40 1.63 18.62
CA MET A 137 -20.29 0.73 17.90
C MET A 137 -20.01 0.77 16.39
N VAL A 138 -20.01 1.97 15.78
CA VAL A 138 -19.71 2.12 14.34
C VAL A 138 -18.33 1.57 14.02
N GLN A 139 -17.30 1.90 14.81
CA GLN A 139 -15.93 1.37 14.62
C GLN A 139 -15.93 -0.16 14.62
N THR A 140 -16.62 -0.81 15.56
CA THR A 140 -16.70 -2.28 15.60
C THR A 140 -17.29 -2.85 14.33
N PHE A 141 -18.41 -2.28 13.83
CA PHE A 141 -19.06 -2.77 12.62
C PHE A 141 -18.24 -2.56 11.35
N VAL A 142 -17.56 -1.42 11.21
CA VAL A 142 -16.76 -1.13 10.00
C VAL A 142 -15.38 -1.78 10.02
N TYR A 143 -14.85 -2.17 11.20
CA TYR A 143 -13.59 -2.89 11.30
C TYR A 143 -13.73 -4.40 11.12
N LEU A 144 -14.89 -4.96 11.52
CA LEU A 144 -15.15 -6.39 11.51
C LEU A 144 -14.90 -7.07 10.14
N PRO A 145 -15.35 -6.52 9.00
CA PRO A 145 -15.17 -7.17 7.70
C PRO A 145 -13.69 -7.41 7.34
N HIS A 146 -12.78 -6.58 7.80
CA HIS A 146 -11.35 -6.74 7.53
C HIS A 146 -10.78 -8.07 8.04
N PHE A 147 -11.28 -8.58 9.15
CA PHE A 147 -10.83 -9.84 9.75
C PHE A 147 -11.36 -11.10 9.03
N LEU A 148 -12.31 -10.94 8.12
CA LEU A 148 -12.80 -12.04 7.29
C LEU A 148 -11.82 -12.30 6.14
N ASN A 149 -11.55 -13.57 5.83
CA ASN A 149 -10.79 -13.90 4.63
C ASN A 149 -11.64 -13.70 3.37
N TRP A 150 -11.01 -13.60 2.20
CA TRP A 150 -11.71 -13.36 0.95
C TRP A 150 -12.66 -14.50 0.53
N VAL A 151 -12.43 -15.73 0.99
CA VAL A 151 -13.35 -16.86 0.71
C VAL A 151 -14.70 -16.61 1.38
N ILE A 152 -14.70 -16.15 2.64
CA ILE A 152 -15.94 -15.83 3.36
C ILE A 152 -16.60 -14.59 2.74
N VAL A 153 -15.83 -13.52 2.51
CA VAL A 153 -16.32 -12.28 1.89
C VAL A 153 -16.92 -12.56 0.52
N GLY A 154 -16.21 -13.34 -0.31
CA GLY A 154 -16.70 -13.74 -1.64
C GLY A 154 -17.96 -14.58 -1.57
N GLY A 155 -18.05 -15.52 -0.63
CA GLY A 155 -19.27 -16.28 -0.38
C GLY A 155 -20.46 -15.39 -0.03
N ILE A 156 -20.28 -14.39 0.82
CA ILE A 156 -21.31 -13.38 1.15
C ILE A 156 -21.70 -12.60 -0.11
N VAL A 157 -20.73 -12.10 -0.86
CA VAL A 157 -20.96 -11.34 -2.09
C VAL A 157 -21.73 -12.17 -3.11
N ILE A 158 -21.29 -13.41 -3.38
CA ILE A 158 -21.96 -14.31 -4.32
C ILE A 158 -23.39 -14.59 -3.87
N THR A 159 -23.62 -14.87 -2.59
CA THR A 159 -24.96 -15.12 -2.04
C THR A 159 -25.87 -13.89 -2.16
N LEU A 160 -25.35 -12.68 -1.97
CA LEU A 160 -26.14 -11.45 -2.06
C LEU A 160 -26.47 -11.07 -3.50
N PHE A 161 -25.50 -11.22 -4.44
CA PHE A 161 -25.57 -10.72 -5.81
C PHE A 161 -25.83 -11.80 -6.85
N SER A 162 -26.05 -13.06 -6.45
CA SER A 162 -26.43 -14.14 -7.37
C SER A 162 -27.66 -13.75 -8.19
N GLN A 163 -27.67 -14.08 -9.48
CA GLN A 163 -28.75 -13.71 -10.39
C GLN A 163 -30.10 -14.36 -10.02
N ASN A 164 -30.07 -15.63 -9.68
CA ASN A 164 -31.29 -16.42 -9.46
C ASN A 164 -31.70 -16.52 -7.98
N THR A 165 -30.72 -16.53 -7.07
CA THR A 165 -30.93 -16.80 -5.64
C THR A 165 -30.52 -15.62 -4.75
N GLY A 166 -30.00 -14.54 -5.34
CA GLY A 166 -29.44 -13.42 -4.59
C GLY A 166 -30.51 -12.55 -3.94
N THR A 167 -30.32 -12.23 -2.67
CA THR A 167 -31.25 -11.39 -1.90
C THR A 167 -31.50 -10.04 -2.59
N ILE A 168 -30.45 -9.45 -3.18
CA ILE A 168 -30.56 -8.15 -3.87
C ILE A 168 -31.41 -8.31 -5.13
N ASN A 169 -31.22 -9.35 -5.93
CA ASN A 169 -32.01 -9.61 -7.13
C ASN A 169 -33.47 -9.94 -6.80
N HIS A 170 -33.76 -10.63 -5.71
CA HIS A 170 -35.14 -10.82 -5.26
C HIS A 170 -35.85 -9.51 -4.92
N VAL A 171 -35.15 -8.55 -4.33
CA VAL A 171 -35.73 -7.22 -4.08
C VAL A 171 -35.94 -6.46 -5.39
N ILE A 172 -34.98 -6.49 -6.30
CA ILE A 172 -35.05 -5.82 -7.61
C ILE A 172 -36.20 -6.43 -8.44
N GLU A 173 -36.32 -7.75 -8.46
CA GLU A 173 -37.38 -8.47 -9.19
C GLU A 173 -38.78 -8.09 -8.66
N ARG A 174 -38.94 -8.00 -7.34
CA ARG A 174 -40.20 -7.56 -6.72
C ARG A 174 -40.57 -6.10 -7.03
N LEU A 175 -39.58 -5.22 -7.16
CA LEU A 175 -39.79 -3.79 -7.38
C LEU A 175 -39.90 -3.43 -8.86
N PHE A 176 -39.13 -4.10 -9.72
CA PHE A 176 -38.92 -3.71 -11.11
C PHE A 176 -39.26 -4.81 -12.13
N GLY A 177 -39.61 -6.04 -11.66
CA GLY A 177 -39.96 -7.18 -12.54
C GLY A 177 -38.79 -7.73 -13.36
N THR A 178 -37.54 -7.42 -12.99
CA THR A 178 -36.35 -7.86 -13.74
C THR A 178 -35.21 -8.22 -12.79
N THR A 179 -34.26 -9.03 -13.27
CA THR A 179 -33.03 -9.36 -12.52
C THR A 179 -31.81 -8.77 -13.22
N ILE A 180 -30.77 -8.47 -12.45
CA ILE A 180 -29.50 -7.94 -12.95
C ILE A 180 -28.41 -9.00 -12.81
N PRO A 181 -27.69 -9.34 -13.89
CA PRO A 181 -26.59 -10.30 -13.82
C PRO A 181 -25.31 -9.68 -13.24
N PHE A 182 -25.37 -9.28 -11.96
CA PHE A 182 -24.33 -8.52 -11.29
C PHE A 182 -22.93 -9.12 -11.41
N LEU A 183 -22.80 -10.43 -11.30
CA LEU A 183 -21.52 -11.14 -11.34
C LEU A 183 -21.11 -11.62 -12.75
N TYR A 184 -22.02 -11.51 -13.71
CA TYR A 184 -21.81 -12.05 -15.07
C TYR A 184 -21.72 -10.96 -16.16
N LYS A 185 -21.89 -9.69 -15.78
CA LYS A 185 -21.70 -8.55 -16.66
C LYS A 185 -20.48 -7.76 -16.20
N GLU A 186 -19.55 -7.44 -17.10
CA GLU A 186 -18.27 -6.81 -16.83
C GLU A 186 -18.38 -5.52 -15.99
N SER A 187 -19.24 -4.59 -16.40
CA SER A 187 -19.38 -3.30 -15.70
C SER A 187 -19.91 -3.44 -14.28
N THR A 188 -20.89 -4.34 -14.05
CA THR A 188 -21.43 -4.58 -12.71
C THR A 188 -20.45 -5.38 -11.84
N TRP A 189 -19.72 -6.33 -12.45
CA TRP A 189 -18.68 -7.09 -11.77
C TRP A 189 -17.56 -6.16 -11.23
N ILE A 190 -17.09 -5.20 -12.05
CA ILE A 190 -16.11 -4.19 -11.59
C ILE A 190 -16.66 -3.40 -10.40
N GLY A 191 -17.91 -3.00 -10.43
CA GLY A 191 -18.58 -2.32 -9.32
C GLY A 191 -18.62 -3.17 -8.04
N ILE A 192 -18.97 -4.46 -8.16
CA ILE A 192 -18.94 -5.42 -7.04
C ILE A 192 -17.53 -5.63 -6.50
N TYR A 193 -16.55 -5.79 -7.39
CA TYR A 193 -15.15 -5.92 -7.02
C TYR A 193 -14.69 -4.72 -6.17
N ILE A 194 -14.87 -3.51 -6.65
CA ILE A 194 -14.48 -2.29 -5.93
C ILE A 194 -15.29 -2.13 -4.64
N GLY A 195 -16.60 -2.30 -4.70
CA GLY A 195 -17.50 -2.15 -3.55
C GLY A 195 -17.20 -3.13 -2.42
N SER A 196 -16.93 -4.40 -2.73
CA SER A 196 -16.57 -5.41 -1.74
C SER A 196 -15.19 -5.14 -1.12
N GLY A 197 -14.23 -4.66 -1.90
CA GLY A 197 -12.92 -4.22 -1.41
C GLY A 197 -13.04 -3.05 -0.43
N ILE A 198 -13.83 -2.04 -0.78
CA ILE A 198 -14.10 -0.90 0.09
C ILE A 198 -14.78 -1.36 1.38
N TRP A 199 -15.85 -2.15 1.29
CA TRP A 199 -16.56 -2.66 2.45
C TRP A 199 -15.64 -3.43 3.41
N LYS A 200 -14.74 -4.24 2.86
CA LYS A 200 -13.79 -5.02 3.65
C LYS A 200 -12.74 -4.15 4.35
N ASP A 201 -12.13 -3.20 3.63
CA ASP A 201 -10.89 -2.60 4.08
C ASP A 201 -10.98 -1.12 4.50
N ALA A 202 -12.09 -0.42 4.21
CA ALA A 202 -12.22 1.00 4.52
C ALA A 202 -12.15 1.30 6.02
N GLY A 203 -12.75 0.45 6.84
CA GLY A 203 -12.71 0.62 8.31
C GLY A 203 -11.29 0.49 8.85
N TRP A 204 -10.57 -0.54 8.43
CA TRP A 204 -9.18 -0.75 8.83
C TRP A 204 -8.27 0.41 8.39
N GLY A 205 -8.41 0.84 7.13
CA GLY A 205 -7.68 1.99 6.61
C GLY A 205 -7.95 3.29 7.38
N ALA A 206 -9.17 3.48 7.88
CA ALA A 206 -9.54 4.67 8.66
C ALA A 206 -8.78 4.79 9.99
N ILE A 207 -8.29 3.69 10.58
CA ILE A 207 -7.54 3.70 11.85
C ILE A 207 -6.28 4.57 11.73
N ILE A 208 -5.55 4.45 10.62
CA ILE A 208 -4.32 5.22 10.39
C ILE A 208 -4.61 6.73 10.36
N TYR A 209 -5.68 7.12 9.67
CA TYR A 209 -6.08 8.53 9.60
C TYR A 209 -6.65 9.02 10.92
N LEU A 210 -7.38 8.20 11.68
CA LEU A 210 -7.84 8.55 13.02
C LEU A 210 -6.66 8.77 13.97
N ALA A 211 -5.59 7.96 13.88
CA ALA A 211 -4.37 8.17 14.65
C ALA A 211 -3.70 9.50 14.25
N ALA A 212 -3.61 9.79 12.95
CA ALA A 212 -3.06 11.06 12.47
C ALA A 212 -3.87 12.27 12.96
N LEU A 213 -5.20 12.16 13.02
CA LEU A 213 -6.08 13.22 13.54
C LEU A 213 -5.81 13.55 15.01
N THR A 214 -5.39 12.57 15.82
CA THR A 214 -5.06 12.82 17.24
C THR A 214 -3.76 13.63 17.44
N SER A 215 -2.93 13.75 16.43
CA SER A 215 -1.68 14.54 16.49
C SER A 215 -1.87 16.03 16.19
N ILE A 216 -3.06 16.46 15.76
CA ILE A 216 -3.36 17.85 15.46
C ILE A 216 -3.57 18.62 16.79
N ASP A 217 -2.90 19.76 16.91
CA ASP A 217 -3.02 20.60 18.11
C ASP A 217 -4.45 21.13 18.28
N GLN A 218 -5.03 20.89 19.45
CA GLN A 218 -6.38 21.36 19.81
C GLN A 218 -6.49 22.90 19.82
N SER A 219 -5.40 23.60 20.12
CA SER A 219 -5.37 25.07 20.12
C SER A 219 -5.75 25.69 18.77
N LEU A 220 -5.46 24.99 17.66
CA LEU A 220 -5.87 25.43 16.32
C LEU A 220 -7.39 25.45 16.16
N TYR A 221 -8.09 24.46 16.72
CA TYR A 221 -9.55 24.42 16.70
C TYR A 221 -10.18 25.45 17.64
N GLU A 222 -9.54 25.71 18.78
CA GLU A 222 -9.98 26.75 19.73
C GLU A 222 -9.87 28.14 19.11
N ALA A 223 -8.72 28.45 18.48
CA ALA A 223 -8.53 29.71 17.74
C ALA A 223 -9.56 29.88 16.62
N ALA A 224 -9.75 28.83 15.81
CA ALA A 224 -10.73 28.86 14.71
C ALA A 224 -12.18 29.03 15.21
N ASN A 225 -12.53 28.50 16.40
CA ASN A 225 -13.83 28.74 17.01
C ASN A 225 -14.01 30.20 17.43
N ILE A 226 -12.97 30.85 17.96
CA ILE A 226 -12.98 32.27 18.32
C ILE A 226 -13.15 33.14 17.08
N ASP A 227 -12.50 32.73 15.95
CA ASP A 227 -12.62 33.38 14.64
C ASP A 227 -13.96 33.13 13.94
N GLY A 228 -14.89 32.37 14.56
CA GLY A 228 -16.20 32.06 14.01
C GLY A 228 -16.20 31.02 12.88
N ALA A 229 -15.14 30.24 12.72
CA ALA A 229 -15.08 29.19 11.72
C ALA A 229 -16.04 28.03 12.01
N ASN A 230 -16.90 27.68 11.03
CA ASN A 230 -17.78 26.54 11.16
C ASN A 230 -17.01 25.21 10.99
N LYS A 231 -17.67 24.10 11.32
CA LYS A 231 -17.09 22.73 11.27
C LYS A 231 -16.51 22.36 9.91
N TRP A 232 -17.17 22.76 8.82
CA TRP A 232 -16.70 22.51 7.48
C TRP A 232 -15.42 23.27 7.14
N GLN A 233 -15.33 24.54 7.58
CA GLN A 233 -14.13 25.35 7.43
C GLN A 233 -12.95 24.78 8.25
N GLN A 234 -13.21 24.36 9.49
CA GLN A 234 -12.20 23.69 10.32
C GLN A 234 -11.71 22.41 9.66
N MET A 235 -12.61 21.58 9.12
CA MET A 235 -12.27 20.35 8.43
C MET A 235 -11.37 20.60 7.20
N LEU A 236 -11.70 21.60 6.37
CA LEU A 236 -10.94 21.87 5.14
C LEU A 236 -9.63 22.62 5.38
N ARG A 237 -9.56 23.49 6.42
CA ARG A 237 -8.41 24.38 6.63
C ARG A 237 -7.47 23.92 7.75
N ILE A 238 -7.91 23.08 8.66
CA ILE A 238 -7.11 22.58 9.78
C ILE A 238 -6.97 21.06 9.69
N THR A 239 -8.10 20.34 9.68
CA THR A 239 -8.10 18.89 9.81
C THR A 239 -7.46 18.21 8.61
N LEU A 240 -7.94 18.49 7.40
CA LEU A 240 -7.45 17.86 6.17
C LEU A 240 -5.98 18.22 5.87
N PRO A 241 -5.55 19.49 5.96
CA PRO A 241 -4.12 19.83 5.85
C PRO A 241 -3.25 19.20 6.94
N GLY A 242 -3.78 19.06 8.17
CA GLY A 242 -3.04 18.45 9.29
C GLY A 242 -2.72 16.97 9.08
N ILE A 243 -3.58 16.22 8.39
CA ILE A 243 -3.34 14.80 8.06
C ILE A 243 -2.77 14.59 6.65
N LEU A 244 -2.55 15.66 5.87
CA LEU A 244 -2.08 15.58 4.49
C LEU A 244 -0.76 14.79 4.34
N PRO A 245 0.23 14.92 5.24
CA PRO A 245 1.44 14.10 5.18
C PRO A 245 1.12 12.61 5.24
N THR A 246 0.21 12.20 6.12
CA THR A 246 -0.21 10.80 6.24
C THR A 246 -0.95 10.33 4.99
N ILE A 247 -1.83 11.16 4.41
CA ILE A 247 -2.53 10.86 3.16
C ILE A 247 -1.52 10.61 2.03
N ILE A 248 -0.51 11.48 1.90
CA ILE A 248 0.50 11.36 0.84
C ILE A 248 1.35 10.11 1.02
N ILE A 249 1.78 9.79 2.25
CA ILE A 249 2.54 8.58 2.54
C ILE A 249 1.73 7.34 2.15
N MET A 250 0.48 7.27 2.58
CA MET A 250 -0.40 6.14 2.28
C MET A 250 -0.70 6.02 0.78
N LEU A 251 -0.83 7.15 0.08
CA LEU A 251 -1.01 7.17 -1.37
C LEU A 251 0.24 6.66 -2.11
N ILE A 252 1.43 7.08 -1.71
CA ILE A 252 2.69 6.59 -2.29
C ILE A 252 2.79 5.07 -2.12
N LEU A 253 2.51 4.57 -0.91
CA LEU A 253 2.52 3.13 -0.65
C LEU A 253 1.47 2.40 -1.50
N LYS A 254 0.26 2.94 -1.63
CA LYS A 254 -0.81 2.36 -2.45
C LYS A 254 -0.45 2.33 -3.94
N ILE A 255 0.18 3.40 -4.45
CA ILE A 255 0.69 3.46 -5.83
C ILE A 255 1.81 2.45 -6.06
N GLY A 256 2.66 2.20 -5.06
CA GLY A 256 3.70 1.19 -5.13
C GLY A 256 3.18 -0.22 -5.35
N HIS A 257 2.02 -0.51 -4.79
CA HIS A 257 1.32 -1.78 -4.96
C HIS A 257 0.25 -1.76 -6.06
N LEU A 258 0.32 -0.77 -6.99
CA LEU A 258 -0.68 -0.60 -8.03
C LEU A 258 -0.76 -1.81 -8.98
N MET A 259 0.35 -2.49 -9.22
CA MET A 259 0.37 -3.70 -10.04
C MET A 259 -0.07 -4.96 -9.25
N GLU A 260 -0.09 -4.90 -7.92
CA GLU A 260 -0.50 -6.00 -7.04
C GLU A 260 -2.02 -5.92 -6.79
N VAL A 261 -2.82 -6.39 -7.75
CA VAL A 261 -4.25 -6.65 -7.53
C VAL A 261 -4.39 -7.87 -6.62
N GLY A 262 -5.15 -7.74 -5.53
CA GLY A 262 -5.29 -8.81 -4.53
C GLY A 262 -5.77 -10.11 -5.18
N PHE A 263 -4.89 -11.12 -5.22
CA PHE A 263 -5.16 -12.44 -5.80
C PHE A 263 -6.46 -13.04 -5.27
N ASP A 264 -6.60 -13.10 -3.95
CA ASP A 264 -7.72 -13.79 -3.29
C ASP A 264 -9.08 -13.20 -3.67
N GLN A 265 -9.18 -11.87 -3.75
CA GLN A 265 -10.42 -11.19 -4.10
C GLN A 265 -10.86 -11.52 -5.52
N VAL A 266 -9.94 -11.35 -6.47
CA VAL A 266 -10.21 -11.63 -7.88
C VAL A 266 -10.49 -13.11 -8.09
N TYR A 267 -9.67 -13.99 -7.52
CA TYR A 267 -9.78 -15.42 -7.69
C TYR A 267 -11.13 -15.98 -7.21
N VAL A 268 -11.67 -15.46 -6.11
CA VAL A 268 -12.97 -15.90 -5.58
C VAL A 268 -14.14 -15.30 -6.35
N LEU A 269 -14.02 -14.07 -6.88
CA LEU A 269 -15.12 -13.38 -7.56
C LEU A 269 -15.12 -13.57 -9.08
N GLN A 270 -14.02 -14.03 -9.69
CA GLN A 270 -13.91 -14.23 -11.13
C GLN A 270 -14.74 -15.43 -11.60
N ASN A 271 -15.22 -15.35 -12.83
CA ASN A 271 -15.87 -16.45 -13.55
C ASN A 271 -15.65 -16.27 -15.07
N ASP A 272 -15.96 -17.30 -15.84
CA ASP A 272 -15.68 -17.31 -17.28
C ASP A 272 -16.37 -16.19 -18.07
N ALA A 273 -17.57 -15.75 -17.63
CA ALA A 273 -18.34 -14.72 -18.32
C ALA A 273 -17.68 -13.32 -18.25
N VAL A 274 -16.86 -13.07 -17.24
CA VAL A 274 -16.17 -11.78 -17.02
C VAL A 274 -14.65 -11.93 -17.09
N SER A 275 -14.14 -13.05 -17.59
CA SER A 275 -12.69 -13.34 -17.66
C SER A 275 -11.91 -12.26 -18.44
N GLN A 276 -12.52 -11.63 -19.44
CA GLN A 276 -11.90 -10.56 -20.22
C GLN A 276 -11.48 -9.34 -19.37
N VAL A 277 -12.21 -9.02 -18.30
CA VAL A 277 -11.93 -7.87 -17.42
C VAL A 277 -11.43 -8.28 -16.04
N SER A 278 -11.63 -9.53 -15.64
CA SER A 278 -11.27 -10.02 -14.31
C SER A 278 -9.92 -10.72 -14.25
N GLU A 279 -9.38 -11.22 -15.38
CA GLU A 279 -8.07 -11.84 -15.36
C GLU A 279 -6.98 -10.79 -15.19
N VAL A 280 -6.23 -10.90 -14.09
CA VAL A 280 -5.16 -9.96 -13.69
C VAL A 280 -3.82 -10.70 -13.58
N ILE A 281 -2.73 -9.95 -13.46
CA ILE A 281 -1.38 -10.55 -13.40
C ILE A 281 -1.27 -11.63 -12.33
N SER A 282 -1.79 -11.40 -11.13
CA SER A 282 -1.67 -12.35 -10.01
C SER A 282 -2.42 -13.67 -10.27
N THR A 283 -3.65 -13.62 -10.83
CA THR A 283 -4.42 -14.83 -11.18
C THR A 283 -3.84 -15.56 -12.39
N PHE A 284 -3.34 -14.81 -13.36
CA PHE A 284 -2.64 -15.37 -14.52
C PHE A 284 -1.34 -16.07 -14.12
N MET A 285 -0.52 -15.45 -13.26
CA MET A 285 0.71 -16.09 -12.73
C MET A 285 0.40 -17.40 -12.00
N TYR A 286 -0.67 -17.45 -11.22
CA TYR A 286 -1.10 -18.68 -10.56
C TYR A 286 -1.50 -19.76 -11.58
N LYS A 287 -2.29 -19.41 -12.58
CA LYS A 287 -2.76 -20.32 -13.63
C LYS A 287 -1.60 -20.90 -14.45
N ILE A 288 -0.71 -20.04 -14.96
CA ILE A 288 0.40 -20.51 -15.79
C ILE A 288 1.55 -21.10 -14.97
N GLY A 289 1.85 -20.53 -13.79
CA GLY A 289 2.96 -20.96 -12.95
C GLY A 289 2.64 -22.24 -12.19
N VAL A 290 1.52 -22.28 -11.46
CA VAL A 290 1.19 -23.39 -10.56
C VAL A 290 0.42 -24.47 -11.30
N GLN A 291 -0.63 -24.12 -12.07
CA GLN A 291 -1.48 -25.11 -12.73
C GLN A 291 -0.85 -25.70 -14.00
N GLN A 292 -0.15 -24.85 -14.80
CA GLN A 292 0.46 -25.27 -16.06
C GLN A 292 1.98 -25.50 -15.96
N ALA A 293 2.58 -25.30 -14.78
CA ALA A 293 4.01 -25.49 -14.51
C ALA A 293 4.95 -24.65 -15.43
N ASN A 294 4.47 -23.55 -16.01
CA ASN A 294 5.29 -22.64 -16.81
C ASN A 294 5.93 -21.56 -15.92
N PHE A 295 6.88 -21.98 -15.10
CA PHE A 295 7.55 -21.09 -14.13
C PHE A 295 8.35 -19.97 -14.78
N SER A 296 8.88 -20.19 -16.00
CA SER A 296 9.66 -19.16 -16.69
C SER A 296 8.83 -17.94 -17.03
N LEU A 297 7.64 -18.15 -17.59
CA LEU A 297 6.74 -17.07 -17.96
C LEU A 297 6.12 -16.41 -16.71
N ALA A 298 5.72 -17.21 -15.70
CA ALA A 298 5.19 -16.68 -14.45
C ALA A 298 6.23 -15.80 -13.71
N THR A 299 7.49 -16.27 -13.63
CA THR A 299 8.57 -15.48 -13.01
C THR A 299 8.89 -14.20 -13.79
N ALA A 300 8.85 -14.26 -15.13
CA ALA A 300 9.06 -13.08 -15.98
C ALA A 300 7.94 -12.04 -15.77
N MET A 301 6.69 -12.48 -15.66
CA MET A 301 5.54 -11.61 -15.38
C MET A 301 5.65 -10.97 -13.99
N GLY A 302 6.00 -11.74 -12.95
CA GLY A 302 6.21 -11.21 -11.59
C GLY A 302 7.40 -10.26 -11.50
N LEU A 303 8.48 -10.49 -12.27
CA LEU A 303 9.60 -9.57 -12.34
C LEU A 303 9.20 -8.26 -13.04
N PHE A 304 8.41 -8.35 -14.11
CA PHE A 304 7.84 -7.18 -14.79
C PHE A 304 6.94 -6.37 -13.83
N GLU A 305 6.01 -7.04 -13.14
CA GLU A 305 5.12 -6.46 -12.13
C GLU A 305 5.92 -5.68 -11.06
N SER A 306 6.92 -6.33 -10.47
CA SER A 306 7.77 -5.73 -9.44
C SER A 306 8.58 -4.53 -9.95
N LEU A 307 9.08 -4.60 -11.20
CA LEU A 307 9.83 -3.50 -11.83
C LEU A 307 8.94 -2.28 -12.07
N VAL A 308 7.72 -2.50 -12.59
CA VAL A 308 6.74 -1.43 -12.79
C VAL A 308 6.35 -0.81 -11.44
N GLY A 309 6.07 -1.63 -10.41
CA GLY A 309 5.79 -1.17 -9.06
C GLY A 309 6.91 -0.29 -8.50
N LEU A 310 8.18 -0.72 -8.65
CA LEU A 310 9.34 0.07 -8.23
C LEU A 310 9.40 1.43 -8.93
N VAL A 311 9.22 1.45 -10.25
CA VAL A 311 9.21 2.69 -11.04
C VAL A 311 8.09 3.62 -10.56
N LEU A 312 6.89 3.09 -10.34
CA LEU A 312 5.73 3.86 -9.86
C LEU A 312 5.97 4.45 -8.46
N VAL A 313 6.55 3.69 -7.52
CA VAL A 313 6.92 4.21 -6.17
C VAL A 313 7.91 5.35 -6.28
N VAL A 314 8.99 5.16 -7.07
CA VAL A 314 10.01 6.20 -7.23
C VAL A 314 9.42 7.47 -7.85
N LEU A 315 8.56 7.33 -8.87
CA LEU A 315 7.88 8.46 -9.49
C LEU A 315 6.92 9.15 -8.52
N ALA A 316 6.09 8.38 -7.81
CA ALA A 316 5.16 8.92 -6.82
C ALA A 316 5.90 9.68 -5.70
N ASN A 317 6.99 9.09 -5.17
CA ASN A 317 7.81 9.73 -4.16
C ASN A 317 8.49 11.01 -4.68
N ARG A 318 8.97 10.99 -5.94
CA ARG A 318 9.58 12.18 -6.55
C ARG A 318 8.57 13.32 -6.72
N ILE A 319 7.34 13.01 -7.12
CA ILE A 319 6.24 13.97 -7.22
C ILE A 319 5.90 14.50 -5.82
N ALA A 320 5.72 13.63 -4.82
CA ALA A 320 5.41 14.04 -3.44
C ALA A 320 6.50 14.93 -2.83
N ARG A 321 7.79 14.66 -3.15
CA ARG A 321 8.91 15.48 -2.73
C ARG A 321 8.84 16.90 -3.31
N TYR A 322 8.39 17.05 -4.56
CA TYR A 322 8.18 18.38 -5.15
C TYR A 322 7.18 19.23 -4.33
N PHE A 323 6.21 18.58 -3.68
CA PHE A 323 5.26 19.20 -2.76
C PHE A 323 5.74 19.21 -1.28
N GLY A 324 7.01 18.88 -1.02
CA GLY A 324 7.58 18.91 0.34
C GLY A 324 7.18 17.73 1.24
N GLN A 325 6.63 16.64 0.67
CA GLN A 325 6.04 15.52 1.42
C GLN A 325 6.60 14.14 1.02
N GLY A 326 7.84 14.06 0.52
CA GLY A 326 8.47 12.79 0.13
C GLY A 326 8.81 11.90 1.33
N LEU A 327 8.91 10.58 1.11
CA LEU A 327 9.31 9.60 2.12
C LEU A 327 10.82 9.64 2.42
N TRP A 328 11.65 9.88 1.40
CA TRP A 328 13.12 9.98 1.50
C TRP A 328 13.64 11.06 0.58
#